data_4f9674a86ce33a6f8f2fa82e96dd1740
#
_entry.id   4f9674a86ce33a6f8f2fa82e96dd1740
#
_cell.length_a   1.000
_cell.length_b   1.000
_cell.length_c   1.000
_cell.angle_alpha   90.00
_cell.angle_beta   90.00
_cell.angle_gamma   90.00
#
_symmetry.space_group_name_H-M   'P 1'
#
loop_
_entity.id
_entity.type
_entity.pdbx_description
1 polymer ?
#
loop_
_entity_poly.entity_id
_entity_poly.type
_entity_poly.pdbx_seq_one_letter_code
_entity_poly.pdbx_strand_id
1 'polypeptide(L)'
;MTQRIAFIHTVGFLIEEFRARMRAELPTADCFHILNESLLQDLLRGVPQPQVYQRVVDQIVLAAQAQPDLIVVTCSSTSPAVDIARSIVAQPILKIDDPMASEAVRRGARIGLLCTATSTVEPSSALLHAHAAAQGRDITIKTVLCPEAYQALMAGDRARHDAVLHEAARGISNEVDVLVLAQASLAHLRDGLAVELKCPVLASPSLLMGEIARRCAE
;
A
#
# COMPACT_ATOMS: atom_id res chain seq x y z
N MET A 1 -13.89 3.01 24.44
CA MET A 1 -12.69 2.19 24.77
C MET A 1 -11.56 2.66 23.85
N THR A 2 -10.30 2.62 24.32
CA THR A 2 -9.14 2.95 23.48
C THR A 2 -8.98 1.84 22.43
N GLN A 3 -9.01 2.18 21.14
CA GLN A 3 -8.84 1.19 20.09
C GLN A 3 -7.37 0.79 19.97
N ARG A 4 -7.10 -0.49 19.84
CA ARG A 4 -5.78 -1.07 19.73
C ARG A 4 -5.50 -1.55 18.30
N ILE A 5 -4.44 -1.02 17.67
CA ILE A 5 -4.12 -1.26 16.25
C ILE A 5 -2.76 -1.92 16.13
N ALA A 6 -2.70 -3.05 15.43
CA ALA A 6 -1.46 -3.74 15.10
C ALA A 6 -1.03 -3.38 13.67
N PHE A 7 0.18 -2.86 13.50
CA PHE A 7 0.79 -2.65 12.20
C PHE A 7 1.83 -3.72 11.91
N ILE A 8 1.76 -4.35 10.74
CA ILE A 8 2.75 -5.33 10.26
C ILE A 8 3.48 -4.75 9.06
N HIS A 9 4.78 -4.58 9.21
CA HIS A 9 5.66 -3.93 8.24
C HIS A 9 6.67 -4.89 7.65
N THR A 10 7.08 -4.62 6.41
CA THR A 10 8.22 -5.25 5.75
C THR A 10 9.33 -4.26 5.44
N VAL A 11 9.16 -2.99 5.83
CA VAL A 11 10.12 -1.90 5.60
C VAL A 11 10.18 -1.02 6.84
N GLY A 12 11.37 -0.83 7.41
CA GLY A 12 11.56 -0.22 8.73
C GLY A 12 11.13 1.24 8.84
N PHE A 13 11.33 2.06 7.79
CA PHE A 13 10.98 3.50 7.84
C PHE A 13 9.48 3.75 8.01
N LEU A 14 8.61 2.81 7.62
CA LEU A 14 7.17 2.93 7.79
C LEU A 14 6.74 2.93 9.27
N ILE A 15 7.54 2.38 10.17
CA ILE A 15 7.25 2.40 11.61
C ILE A 15 7.17 3.85 12.11
N GLU A 16 8.21 4.64 11.86
CA GLU A 16 8.24 6.03 12.33
C GLU A 16 7.22 6.90 11.59
N GLU A 17 6.98 6.66 10.31
CA GLU A 17 5.95 7.35 9.54
C GLU A 17 4.56 7.11 10.15
N PHE A 18 4.16 5.85 10.38
CA PHE A 18 2.84 5.56 10.94
C PHE A 18 2.74 5.94 12.41
N ARG A 19 3.81 5.85 13.20
CA ARG A 19 3.81 6.40 14.57
C ARG A 19 3.53 7.91 14.59
N ALA A 20 4.18 8.66 13.70
CA ALA A 20 3.97 10.10 13.61
C ALA A 20 2.52 10.44 13.20
N ARG A 21 1.99 9.73 12.18
CA ARG A 21 0.60 9.89 11.74
C ARG A 21 -0.40 9.53 12.83
N MET A 22 -0.24 8.39 13.50
CA MET A 22 -1.12 7.97 14.59
C MET A 22 -1.15 8.99 15.73
N ARG A 23 0.02 9.52 16.14
CA ARG A 23 0.08 10.57 17.18
C ARG A 23 -0.62 11.87 16.76
N ALA A 24 -0.52 12.24 15.48
CA ALA A 24 -1.09 13.48 14.96
C ALA A 24 -2.61 13.37 14.72
N GLU A 25 -3.07 12.25 14.15
CA GLU A 25 -4.43 12.10 13.64
C GLU A 25 -5.34 11.30 14.60
N LEU A 26 -4.77 10.36 15.39
CA LEU A 26 -5.49 9.47 16.31
C LEU A 26 -4.77 9.33 17.66
N PRO A 27 -4.55 10.42 18.39
CA PRO A 27 -3.72 10.43 19.61
C PRO A 27 -4.25 9.54 20.76
N THR A 28 -5.51 9.15 20.72
CA THR A 28 -6.15 8.30 21.73
C THR A 28 -6.08 6.81 21.42
N ALA A 29 -5.70 6.43 20.21
CA ALA A 29 -5.55 5.03 19.81
C ALA A 29 -4.22 4.45 20.31
N ASP A 30 -4.25 3.22 20.86
CA ASP A 30 -3.05 2.44 21.14
C ASP A 30 -2.57 1.76 19.86
N CYS A 31 -1.27 1.80 19.57
CA CYS A 31 -0.74 1.08 18.41
C CYS A 31 0.60 0.42 18.72
N PHE A 32 0.80 -0.76 18.14
CA PHE A 32 2.09 -1.44 18.15
C PHE A 32 2.49 -1.88 16.74
N HIS A 33 3.80 -2.07 16.55
CA HIS A 33 4.39 -2.33 15.26
C HIS A 33 5.21 -3.63 15.28
N ILE A 34 5.00 -4.46 14.26
CA ILE A 34 5.77 -5.67 13.99
C ILE A 34 6.53 -5.44 12.69
N LEU A 35 7.85 -5.64 12.69
CA LEU A 35 8.69 -5.52 11.50
C LEU A 35 9.30 -6.87 11.14
N ASN A 36 9.15 -7.26 9.88
CA ASN A 36 9.89 -8.38 9.30
C ASN A 36 10.34 -8.05 7.87
N GLU A 37 11.53 -7.50 7.75
CA GLU A 37 12.10 -7.11 6.46
C GLU A 37 12.43 -8.29 5.56
N SER A 38 12.67 -9.49 6.13
CA SER A 38 13.00 -10.68 5.36
C SER A 38 11.88 -11.09 4.39
N LEU A 39 10.62 -10.76 4.70
CA LEU A 39 9.49 -11.09 3.83
C LEU A 39 9.59 -10.42 2.45
N LEU A 40 9.82 -9.11 2.43
CA LEU A 40 10.00 -8.38 1.18
C LEU A 40 11.33 -8.73 0.51
N GLN A 41 12.40 -8.87 1.29
CA GLN A 41 13.72 -9.23 0.76
C GLN A 41 13.69 -10.60 0.06
N ASP A 42 12.99 -11.57 0.62
CA ASP A 42 12.87 -12.92 0.05
C ASP A 42 12.02 -12.90 -1.24
N LEU A 43 10.92 -12.13 -1.28
CA LEU A 43 10.17 -11.92 -2.53
C LEU A 43 11.05 -11.31 -3.63
N LEU A 44 11.86 -10.31 -3.30
CA LEU A 44 12.77 -9.65 -4.26
C LEU A 44 13.91 -10.58 -4.72
N ARG A 45 14.29 -11.56 -3.91
CA ARG A 45 15.27 -12.62 -4.23
C ARG A 45 14.68 -13.77 -5.02
N GLY A 46 13.36 -13.77 -5.27
CA GLY A 46 12.68 -14.82 -6.01
C GLY A 46 12.30 -16.05 -5.19
N VAL A 47 12.26 -15.95 -3.85
CA VAL A 47 11.68 -17.01 -3.02
C VAL A 47 10.21 -17.20 -3.43
N PRO A 48 9.73 -18.45 -3.60
CA PRO A 48 8.37 -18.72 -4.02
C PRO A 48 7.33 -18.03 -3.14
N GLN A 49 6.41 -17.29 -3.78
CA GLN A 49 5.37 -16.52 -3.08
C GLN A 49 4.62 -17.31 -2.00
N PRO A 50 4.20 -18.59 -2.22
CA PRO A 50 3.49 -19.33 -1.18
C PRO A 50 4.27 -19.48 0.13
N GLN A 51 5.61 -19.62 0.06
CA GLN A 51 6.46 -19.71 1.26
C GLN A 51 6.52 -18.39 2.03
N VAL A 52 6.59 -17.28 1.31
CA VAL A 52 6.59 -15.95 1.93
C VAL A 52 5.20 -15.63 2.49
N TYR A 53 4.15 -15.92 1.74
CA TYR A 53 2.76 -15.68 2.18
C TYR A 53 2.39 -16.49 3.43
N GLN A 54 2.86 -17.73 3.54
CA GLN A 54 2.70 -18.51 4.78
C GLN A 54 3.26 -17.76 5.98
N ARG A 55 4.49 -17.22 5.88
CA ARG A 55 5.13 -16.46 6.96
C ARG A 55 4.42 -15.14 7.28
N VAL A 56 3.79 -14.50 6.28
CA VAL A 56 2.94 -13.31 6.51
C VAL A 56 1.69 -13.69 7.29
N VAL A 57 1.03 -14.79 6.92
CA VAL A 57 -0.13 -15.33 7.64
C VAL A 57 0.23 -15.67 9.09
N ASP A 58 1.37 -16.33 9.32
CA ASP A 58 1.86 -16.65 10.66
C ASP A 58 2.04 -15.39 11.53
N GLN A 59 2.58 -14.32 10.94
CA GLN A 59 2.71 -13.03 11.66
C GLN A 59 1.37 -12.37 11.97
N ILE A 60 0.41 -12.45 11.06
CA ILE A 60 -0.95 -11.94 11.29
C ILE A 60 -1.61 -12.72 12.44
N VAL A 61 -1.47 -14.05 12.45
CA VAL A 61 -1.98 -14.91 13.53
C VAL A 61 -1.33 -14.57 14.87
N LEU A 62 -0.02 -14.35 14.91
CA LEU A 62 0.69 -13.92 16.12
C LEU A 62 0.23 -12.53 16.58
N ALA A 63 0.06 -11.59 15.66
CA ALA A 63 -0.46 -10.26 15.99
C ALA A 63 -1.88 -10.32 16.58
N ALA A 64 -2.72 -11.21 16.06
CA ALA A 64 -4.09 -11.41 16.53
C ALA A 64 -4.15 -11.90 17.99
N GLN A 65 -3.14 -12.63 18.49
CA GLN A 65 -3.04 -13.07 19.88
C GLN A 65 -2.93 -11.90 20.87
N ALA A 66 -2.42 -10.75 20.41
CA ALA A 66 -2.39 -9.53 21.22
C ALA A 66 -3.75 -8.81 21.31
N GLN A 67 -4.80 -9.41 20.72
CA GLN A 67 -6.19 -8.91 20.74
C GLN A 67 -6.31 -7.44 20.22
N PRO A 68 -5.75 -7.08 19.07
CA PRO A 68 -6.00 -5.77 18.47
C PRO A 68 -7.44 -5.70 17.94
N ASP A 69 -8.01 -4.50 17.91
CA ASP A 69 -9.30 -4.22 17.27
C ASP A 69 -9.16 -4.17 15.74
N LEU A 70 -7.96 -3.87 15.25
CA LEU A 70 -7.63 -3.79 13.82
C LEU A 70 -6.19 -4.23 13.58
N ILE A 71 -5.97 -5.01 12.52
CA ILE A 71 -4.64 -5.35 12.00
C ILE A 71 -4.44 -4.63 10.66
N VAL A 72 -3.30 -3.98 10.48
CA VAL A 72 -2.94 -3.27 9.25
C VAL A 72 -1.66 -3.86 8.66
N VAL A 73 -1.73 -4.38 7.44
CA VAL A 73 -0.56 -4.90 6.71
C VAL A 73 -0.10 -3.85 5.70
N THR A 74 1.12 -3.34 5.87
CA THR A 74 1.61 -2.15 5.16
C THR A 74 2.50 -2.47 3.95
N CYS A 75 2.39 -3.66 3.38
CA CYS A 75 3.19 -4.08 2.23
C CYS A 75 2.30 -4.55 1.07
N SER A 76 2.33 -3.83 -0.04
CA SER A 76 1.57 -4.16 -1.25
C SER A 76 1.97 -5.52 -1.82
N SER A 77 3.27 -5.85 -1.86
CA SER A 77 3.78 -7.12 -2.40
C SER A 77 3.33 -8.36 -1.61
N THR A 78 3.04 -8.21 -0.32
CA THR A 78 2.57 -9.31 0.54
C THR A 78 1.06 -9.30 0.77
N SER A 79 0.35 -8.34 0.20
CA SER A 79 -1.09 -8.13 0.41
C SER A 79 -1.97 -9.34 0.04
N PRO A 80 -1.63 -10.22 -0.93
CA PRO A 80 -2.43 -11.43 -1.18
C PRO A 80 -2.51 -12.39 0.01
N ALA A 81 -1.48 -12.41 0.87
CA ALA A 81 -1.52 -13.22 2.10
C ALA A 81 -2.59 -12.77 3.10
N VAL A 82 -3.00 -11.50 3.04
CA VAL A 82 -4.08 -10.96 3.89
C VAL A 82 -5.41 -11.65 3.59
N ASP A 83 -5.69 -11.95 2.33
CA ASP A 83 -6.96 -12.62 1.97
C ASP A 83 -7.03 -14.04 2.54
N ILE A 84 -5.88 -14.72 2.62
CA ILE A 84 -5.76 -16.02 3.30
C ILE A 84 -5.97 -15.84 4.81
N ALA A 85 -5.31 -14.87 5.43
CA ALA A 85 -5.40 -14.63 6.86
C ALA A 85 -6.81 -14.23 7.31
N ARG A 86 -7.58 -13.51 6.49
CA ARG A 86 -8.98 -13.15 6.76
C ARG A 86 -9.91 -14.36 7.01
N SER A 87 -9.55 -15.54 6.50
CA SER A 87 -10.28 -16.78 6.78
C SER A 87 -9.87 -17.49 8.08
N ILE A 88 -8.79 -17.03 8.72
CA ILE A 88 -8.16 -17.70 9.88
C ILE A 88 -8.35 -16.90 11.17
N VAL A 89 -8.24 -15.56 11.11
CA VAL A 89 -8.34 -14.67 12.26
C VAL A 89 -9.66 -13.91 12.27
N ALA A 90 -10.21 -13.66 13.47
CA ALA A 90 -11.47 -12.95 13.62
C ALA A 90 -11.34 -11.43 13.54
N GLN A 91 -10.17 -10.90 13.84
CA GLN A 91 -9.91 -9.45 13.79
C GLN A 91 -10.01 -8.92 12.37
N PRO A 92 -10.59 -7.73 12.16
CA PRO A 92 -10.55 -7.04 10.88
C PRO A 92 -9.12 -6.80 10.43
N ILE A 93 -8.83 -7.05 9.14
CA ILE A 93 -7.51 -6.79 8.56
C ILE A 93 -7.65 -5.82 7.39
N LEU A 94 -6.87 -4.74 7.41
CA LEU A 94 -6.72 -3.80 6.30
C LEU A 94 -5.38 -4.03 5.57
N LYS A 95 -5.44 -4.06 4.25
CA LYS A 95 -4.26 -3.84 3.40
C LYS A 95 -4.01 -2.33 3.31
N ILE A 96 -2.76 -1.91 3.30
CA ILE A 96 -2.41 -0.48 3.16
C ILE A 96 -3.09 0.16 1.94
N ASP A 97 -3.24 -0.61 0.86
CA ASP A 97 -3.73 -0.11 -0.42
C ASP A 97 -5.25 -0.28 -0.60
N ASP A 98 -5.97 -0.96 0.33
CA ASP A 98 -7.44 -1.13 0.23
C ASP A 98 -8.18 0.20 0.03
N PRO A 99 -7.95 1.26 0.85
CA PRO A 99 -8.64 2.54 0.68
C PRO A 99 -8.26 3.25 -0.62
N MET A 100 -6.99 3.14 -1.03
CA MET A 100 -6.50 3.74 -2.26
C MET A 100 -7.09 3.06 -3.50
N ALA A 101 -7.16 1.74 -3.53
CA ALA A 101 -7.76 0.99 -4.62
C ALA A 101 -9.26 1.28 -4.74
N SER A 102 -9.98 1.31 -3.61
CA SER A 102 -11.40 1.69 -3.59
C SER A 102 -11.63 3.09 -4.15
N GLU A 103 -10.82 4.08 -3.73
CA GLU A 103 -10.91 5.45 -4.18
C GLU A 103 -10.53 5.59 -5.67
N ALA A 104 -9.51 4.88 -6.14
CA ALA A 104 -9.11 4.90 -7.55
C ALA A 104 -10.24 4.43 -8.46
N VAL A 105 -10.86 3.30 -8.14
CA VAL A 105 -12.02 2.75 -8.86
C VAL A 105 -13.21 3.73 -8.86
N ARG A 106 -13.44 4.43 -7.75
CA ARG A 106 -14.52 5.45 -7.65
C ARG A 106 -14.24 6.64 -8.55
N ARG A 107 -12.97 7.03 -8.75
CA ARG A 107 -12.57 8.24 -9.51
C ARG A 107 -12.56 8.06 -11.00
N GLY A 108 -12.30 6.84 -11.52
CA GLY A 108 -12.25 6.65 -12.96
C GLY A 108 -12.15 5.20 -13.39
N ALA A 109 -12.35 4.97 -14.68
CA ALA A 109 -12.26 3.65 -15.29
C ALA A 109 -10.86 3.34 -15.83
N ARG A 110 -10.08 4.37 -16.22
CA ARG A 110 -8.71 4.22 -16.73
C ARG A 110 -7.73 4.55 -15.61
N ILE A 111 -7.14 3.54 -15.02
CA ILE A 111 -6.26 3.69 -13.84
C ILE A 111 -4.80 3.53 -14.27
N GLY A 112 -3.98 4.55 -14.02
CA GLY A 112 -2.53 4.45 -14.11
C GLY A 112 -1.95 3.80 -12.85
N LEU A 113 -1.14 2.77 -12.99
CA LEU A 113 -0.46 2.10 -11.88
C LEU A 113 1.04 2.33 -11.99
N LEU A 114 1.59 3.23 -11.18
CA LEU A 114 3.03 3.55 -11.16
C LEU A 114 3.71 2.80 -10.03
N CYS A 115 4.74 2.01 -10.35
CA CYS A 115 5.50 1.22 -9.38
C CYS A 115 6.97 1.07 -9.80
N THR A 116 7.82 0.73 -8.83
CA THR A 116 9.27 0.54 -9.03
C THR A 116 9.69 -0.92 -8.86
N ALA A 117 8.88 -1.75 -8.19
CA ALA A 117 9.16 -3.16 -7.94
C ALA A 117 8.19 -4.06 -8.69
N THR A 118 8.71 -5.05 -9.41
CA THR A 118 7.90 -6.05 -10.15
C THR A 118 6.95 -6.82 -9.23
N SER A 119 7.37 -7.12 -8.00
CA SER A 119 6.56 -7.83 -7.00
C SER A 119 5.30 -7.08 -6.56
N THR A 120 5.17 -5.79 -6.89
CA THR A 120 4.01 -4.96 -6.57
C THR A 120 2.96 -4.98 -7.68
N VAL A 121 3.36 -5.22 -8.93
CA VAL A 121 2.48 -5.07 -10.11
C VAL A 121 1.23 -5.95 -10.02
N GLU A 122 1.43 -7.25 -9.89
CA GLU A 122 0.32 -8.20 -9.88
C GLU A 122 -0.59 -8.02 -8.65
N PRO A 123 -0.08 -7.94 -7.39
CA PRO A 123 -0.92 -7.71 -6.23
C PRO A 123 -1.74 -6.43 -6.28
N SER A 124 -1.16 -5.32 -6.77
CA SER A 124 -1.88 -4.04 -6.89
C SER A 124 -2.93 -4.08 -8.00
N SER A 125 -2.64 -4.72 -9.13
CA SER A 125 -3.62 -4.90 -10.20
C SER A 125 -4.79 -5.77 -9.77
N ALA A 126 -4.51 -6.89 -9.10
CA ALA A 126 -5.54 -7.79 -8.56
C ALA A 126 -6.43 -7.07 -7.53
N LEU A 127 -5.84 -6.23 -6.66
CA LEU A 127 -6.56 -5.45 -5.68
C LEU A 127 -7.51 -4.43 -6.34
N LEU A 128 -7.04 -3.71 -7.37
CA LEU A 128 -7.86 -2.78 -8.15
C LEU A 128 -9.04 -3.48 -8.81
N HIS A 129 -8.81 -4.65 -9.43
CA HIS A 129 -9.89 -5.45 -10.03
C HIS A 129 -10.87 -5.98 -8.98
N ALA A 130 -10.42 -6.39 -7.80
CA ALA A 130 -11.29 -6.83 -6.71
C ALA A 130 -12.21 -5.69 -6.24
N HIS A 131 -11.67 -4.47 -6.06
CA HIS A 131 -12.48 -3.30 -5.71
C HIS A 131 -13.42 -2.88 -6.84
N ALA A 132 -13.02 -3.01 -8.11
CA ALA A 132 -13.86 -2.75 -9.26
C ALA A 132 -15.06 -3.70 -9.30
N ALA A 133 -14.82 -5.00 -9.13
CA ALA A 133 -15.88 -6.01 -9.05
C ALA A 133 -16.85 -5.74 -7.89
N ALA A 134 -16.32 -5.40 -6.70
CA ALA A 134 -17.13 -5.08 -5.53
C ALA A 134 -18.00 -3.82 -5.73
N GLN A 135 -17.57 -2.86 -6.57
CA GLN A 135 -18.29 -1.64 -6.89
C GLN A 135 -19.14 -1.76 -8.17
N GLY A 136 -19.15 -2.93 -8.83
CA GLY A 136 -19.86 -3.15 -10.09
C GLY A 136 -19.34 -2.26 -11.24
N ARG A 137 -18.04 -2.01 -11.30
CA ARG A 137 -17.40 -1.13 -12.29
C ARG A 137 -16.38 -1.89 -13.13
N ASP A 138 -16.34 -1.56 -14.43
CA ASP A 138 -15.26 -2.01 -15.31
C ASP A 138 -14.11 -1.02 -15.27
N ILE A 139 -12.89 -1.54 -15.21
CA ILE A 139 -11.67 -0.73 -15.23
C ILE A 139 -10.65 -1.27 -16.24
N THR A 140 -9.78 -0.38 -16.69
CA THR A 140 -8.55 -0.71 -17.40
C THR A 140 -7.36 -0.18 -16.62
N ILE A 141 -6.30 -0.96 -16.53
CA ILE A 141 -5.10 -0.60 -15.80
C ILE A 141 -3.95 -0.42 -16.77
N LYS A 142 -3.35 0.77 -16.78
CA LYS A 142 -2.11 1.06 -17.48
C LYS A 142 -0.96 1.04 -16.48
N THR A 143 -0.21 -0.07 -16.47
CA THR A 143 0.93 -0.23 -15.57
C THR A 143 2.19 0.41 -16.15
N VAL A 144 2.88 1.20 -15.33
CA VAL A 144 4.22 1.73 -15.61
C VAL A 144 5.16 1.26 -14.50
N LEU A 145 6.06 0.37 -14.87
CA LEU A 145 7.09 -0.17 -13.97
C LEU A 145 8.41 0.56 -14.26
N CYS A 146 9.01 1.16 -13.22
CA CYS A 146 10.24 1.94 -13.28
C CYS A 146 11.36 1.28 -12.45
N PRO A 147 11.95 0.16 -12.87
CA PRO A 147 12.97 -0.54 -12.10
C PRO A 147 14.25 0.29 -11.91
N GLU A 148 14.57 1.19 -12.84
CA GLU A 148 15.66 2.14 -12.73
C GLU A 148 15.48 3.14 -11.57
N ALA A 149 14.25 3.52 -11.24
CA ALA A 149 13.97 4.33 -10.06
C ALA A 149 14.30 3.55 -8.77
N TYR A 150 13.95 2.26 -8.70
CA TYR A 150 14.33 1.42 -7.57
C TYR A 150 15.86 1.32 -7.43
N GLN A 151 16.58 1.13 -8.53
CA GLN A 151 18.05 1.05 -8.54
C GLN A 151 18.66 2.37 -8.05
N ALA A 152 18.15 3.52 -8.50
CA ALA A 152 18.62 4.83 -8.05
C ALA A 152 18.41 5.01 -6.54
N LEU A 153 17.24 4.61 -6.02
CA LEU A 153 16.95 4.66 -4.58
C LEU A 153 17.92 3.80 -3.77
N MET A 154 18.21 2.58 -4.22
CA MET A 154 19.16 1.68 -3.57
C MET A 154 20.60 2.19 -3.61
N ALA A 155 20.95 2.97 -4.64
CA ALA A 155 22.23 3.67 -4.73
C ALA A 155 22.30 4.97 -3.90
N GLY A 156 21.21 5.36 -3.22
CA GLY A 156 21.10 6.61 -2.45
C GLY A 156 20.82 7.85 -3.29
N ASP A 157 20.60 7.70 -4.60
CA ASP A 157 20.28 8.79 -5.52
C ASP A 157 18.76 9.06 -5.58
N ARG A 158 18.26 9.73 -4.55
CA ARG A 158 16.85 10.08 -4.44
C ARG A 158 16.38 11.04 -5.52
N ALA A 159 17.26 11.97 -5.93
CA ALA A 159 16.92 12.93 -6.97
C ALA A 159 16.64 12.24 -8.31
N ARG A 160 17.47 11.27 -8.69
CA ARG A 160 17.27 10.46 -9.90
C ARG A 160 16.01 9.57 -9.77
N HIS A 161 15.80 8.93 -8.61
CA HIS A 161 14.57 8.17 -8.34
C HIS A 161 13.33 9.01 -8.62
N ASP A 162 13.24 10.20 -8.03
CA ASP A 162 12.09 11.08 -8.16
C ASP A 162 11.92 11.59 -9.60
N ALA A 163 13.02 11.97 -10.27
CA ALA A 163 12.99 12.45 -11.66
C ALA A 163 12.43 11.39 -12.63
N VAL A 164 12.86 10.13 -12.52
CA VAL A 164 12.35 9.01 -13.32
C VAL A 164 10.86 8.84 -13.16
N LEU A 165 10.38 8.90 -11.90
CA LEU A 165 8.95 8.71 -11.60
C LEU A 165 8.09 9.89 -12.07
N HIS A 166 8.59 11.11 -11.97
CA HIS A 166 7.92 12.29 -12.54
C HIS A 166 7.79 12.20 -14.07
N GLU A 167 8.84 11.77 -14.76
CA GLU A 167 8.81 11.57 -16.22
C GLU A 167 7.81 10.49 -16.62
N ALA A 168 7.85 9.34 -15.95
CA ALA A 168 6.93 8.24 -16.18
C ALA A 168 5.47 8.64 -15.95
N ALA A 169 5.19 9.37 -14.87
CA ALA A 169 3.86 9.86 -14.53
C ALA A 169 3.31 10.84 -15.58
N ARG A 170 4.16 11.78 -16.06
CA ARG A 170 3.82 12.69 -17.17
C ARG A 170 3.46 11.95 -18.45
N GLY A 171 4.24 10.90 -18.75
CA GLY A 171 4.07 10.11 -19.98
C GLY A 171 2.69 9.47 -20.13
N ILE A 172 2.03 9.13 -18.99
CA ILE A 172 0.72 8.45 -19.01
C ILE A 172 -0.45 9.33 -18.59
N SER A 173 -0.22 10.52 -18.05
CA SER A 173 -1.23 11.35 -17.37
C SER A 173 -2.43 11.73 -18.23
N ASN A 174 -2.27 11.82 -19.56
CA ASN A 174 -3.36 12.11 -20.49
C ASN A 174 -4.17 10.87 -20.91
N GLU A 175 -3.73 9.68 -20.56
CA GLU A 175 -4.33 8.41 -20.97
C GLU A 175 -5.13 7.76 -19.83
N VAL A 176 -5.04 8.31 -18.61
CA VAL A 176 -5.66 7.76 -17.41
C VAL A 176 -6.58 8.79 -16.74
N ASP A 177 -7.56 8.30 -16.03
CA ASP A 177 -8.49 9.15 -15.25
C ASP A 177 -7.95 9.41 -13.84
N VAL A 178 -7.09 8.53 -13.34
CA VAL A 178 -6.45 8.61 -12.02
C VAL A 178 -5.11 7.89 -12.05
N LEU A 179 -4.11 8.45 -11.35
CA LEU A 179 -2.79 7.84 -11.16
C LEU A 179 -2.67 7.30 -9.74
N VAL A 180 -2.29 6.03 -9.61
CA VAL A 180 -2.03 5.33 -8.34
C VAL A 180 -0.53 5.14 -8.15
N LEU A 181 0.00 5.63 -7.04
CA LEU A 181 1.36 5.37 -6.59
C LEU A 181 1.35 4.08 -5.75
N ALA A 182 1.71 2.95 -6.39
CA ALA A 182 1.44 1.60 -5.88
C ALA A 182 2.34 1.15 -4.72
N GLN A 183 3.19 2.03 -4.19
CA GLN A 183 4.08 1.75 -3.07
C GLN A 183 4.07 2.92 -2.08
N ALA A 184 4.06 2.63 -0.78
CA ALA A 184 4.11 3.64 0.26
C ALA A 184 5.35 4.55 0.16
N SER A 185 6.47 3.99 -0.30
CA SER A 185 7.72 4.75 -0.55
C SER A 185 7.59 5.86 -1.59
N LEU A 186 6.57 5.82 -2.45
CA LEU A 186 6.31 6.83 -3.48
C LEU A 186 5.40 7.97 -2.99
N ALA A 187 4.84 7.85 -1.79
CA ALA A 187 3.83 8.78 -1.28
C ALA A 187 4.31 10.25 -1.23
N HIS A 188 5.60 10.48 -1.02
CA HIS A 188 6.19 11.82 -0.99
C HIS A 188 6.08 12.57 -2.33
N LEU A 189 5.91 11.86 -3.45
CA LEU A 189 5.75 12.45 -4.78
C LEU A 189 4.32 12.94 -5.06
N ARG A 190 3.34 12.48 -4.26
CA ARG A 190 1.92 12.70 -4.52
C ARG A 190 1.57 14.17 -4.72
N ASP A 191 2.02 15.04 -3.82
CA ASP A 191 1.61 16.46 -3.85
C ASP A 191 2.26 17.20 -5.02
N GLY A 192 3.54 16.91 -5.32
CA GLY A 192 4.22 17.46 -6.49
C GLY A 192 3.55 17.02 -7.79
N LEU A 193 3.28 15.74 -7.94
CA LEU A 193 2.59 15.19 -9.12
C LEU A 193 1.15 15.71 -9.24
N ALA A 194 0.43 15.89 -8.14
CA ALA A 194 -0.95 16.41 -8.16
C ALA A 194 -1.03 17.87 -8.66
N VAL A 195 0.02 18.66 -8.47
CA VAL A 195 0.12 20.03 -9.02
C VAL A 195 0.50 19.98 -10.51
N GLU A 196 1.34 19.04 -10.89
CA GLU A 196 1.90 18.94 -12.24
C GLU A 196 0.93 18.28 -13.23
N LEU A 197 0.19 17.26 -12.80
CA LEU A 197 -0.65 16.45 -13.66
C LEU A 197 -2.11 16.90 -13.66
N LYS A 198 -2.82 16.63 -14.76
CA LYS A 198 -4.24 16.94 -14.92
C LYS A 198 -5.17 15.90 -14.29
N CYS A 199 -4.66 14.72 -13.96
CA CYS A 199 -5.42 13.67 -13.31
C CYS A 199 -5.14 13.62 -11.80
N PRO A 200 -6.10 13.18 -10.97
CA PRO A 200 -5.87 12.93 -9.56
C PRO A 200 -4.73 11.93 -9.34
N VAL A 201 -3.90 12.18 -8.31
CA VAL A 201 -2.81 11.29 -7.89
C VAL A 201 -3.11 10.76 -6.50
N LEU A 202 -3.11 9.43 -6.34
CA LEU A 202 -3.43 8.75 -5.11
C LEU A 202 -2.20 8.04 -4.53
N ALA A 203 -2.05 8.11 -3.22
CA ALA A 203 -1.05 7.39 -2.44
C ALA A 203 -1.70 6.79 -1.19
N SER A 204 -1.27 5.59 -0.81
CA SER A 204 -1.93 4.80 0.23
C SER A 204 -1.84 5.37 1.65
N PRO A 205 -0.74 5.97 2.15
CA PRO A 205 -0.65 6.28 3.59
C PRO A 205 -1.74 7.21 4.13
N SER A 206 -2.04 8.30 3.43
CA SER A 206 -3.07 9.25 3.89
C SER A 206 -4.50 8.67 3.78
N LEU A 207 -4.77 7.89 2.74
CA LEU A 207 -6.08 7.24 2.57
C LEU A 207 -6.27 6.13 3.60
N LEU A 208 -5.21 5.40 3.94
CA LEU A 208 -5.23 4.42 5.02
C LEU A 208 -5.56 5.08 6.36
N MET A 209 -4.91 6.21 6.69
CA MET A 209 -5.20 6.92 7.95
C MET A 209 -6.65 7.38 8.02
N GLY A 210 -7.22 7.90 6.93
CA GLY A 210 -8.64 8.25 6.87
C GLY A 210 -9.56 7.06 7.11
N GLU A 211 -9.24 5.87 6.58
CA GLU A 211 -10.02 4.66 6.81
C GLU A 211 -9.87 4.14 8.24
N ILE A 212 -8.67 4.20 8.82
CA ILE A 212 -8.45 3.86 10.22
C ILE A 212 -9.28 4.78 11.12
N ALA A 213 -9.24 6.09 10.89
CA ALA A 213 -10.00 7.08 11.65
C ALA A 213 -11.52 6.82 11.58
N ARG A 214 -12.03 6.48 10.38
CA ARG A 214 -13.43 6.14 10.19
C ARG A 214 -13.84 4.91 11.03
N ARG A 215 -13.01 3.84 11.02
CA ARG A 215 -13.27 2.63 11.82
C ARG A 215 -13.15 2.85 13.32
N CYS A 216 -12.28 3.76 13.74
CA CYS A 216 -12.14 4.14 15.14
C CYS A 216 -13.35 4.95 15.67
N ALA A 217 -14.16 5.53 14.79
CA ALA A 217 -15.33 6.32 15.14
C ALA A 217 -16.64 5.49 15.20
N GLU A 218 -16.63 4.28 14.67
CA GLU A 218 -17.73 3.31 14.70
C GLU A 218 -17.75 2.50 15.99
#